data_6a057af3bce9105663b54b7566a8bd20
#
_entry.id   6a057af3bce9105663b54b7566a8bd20
#
_cell.length_a   1.000
_cell.length_b   1.000
_cell.length_c   1.000
_cell.angle_alpha   90.00
_cell.angle_beta   90.00
_cell.angle_gamma   90.00
#
_symmetry.space_group_name_H-M   'P 1'
#
loop_
_entity.id
_entity.type
_entity.pdbx_description
1 polymer ?
#
loop_
_entity_poly.entity_id
_entity_poly.type
_entity_poly.pdbx_seq_one_letter_code
_entity_poly.pdbx_strand_id
1 'polypeptide(L)'
;RQPLYFTGDYRVIVQTRIDTVPHDGARTLIFRWLVTFAVMTCGINSQALSAPSETSPAERPLSREIFFGTDVVPILTKLGCNGGGCHGKATGQNGFKLSLFGFEPTTDYESLVKEDRGRRLFPAAPDRSLLLLKATSEMPHGGGRRLDKSSVDYRILREWIAQGSRPPHMSDPHLLRIELSPHNQILPPETSQQLKVQAFFSDGSSRDVTQQTVFESNEPGIAAVDEAGLVTTGSKHGLVAVMARFGEQIAT
;
A
#
# COMPACT_ATOMS: atom_id res chain seq x y z
N ARG A 1 42.08 -36.17 19.75
CA ARG A 1 40.82 -35.91 18.95
C ARG A 1 40.40 -34.51 19.28
N GLN A 2 40.65 -33.56 18.37
CA GLN A 2 40.15 -32.20 18.45
C GLN A 2 38.71 -32.15 17.90
N PRO A 3 37.81 -31.34 18.47
CA PRO A 3 36.49 -31.13 17.90
C PRO A 3 36.59 -30.23 16.66
N LEU A 4 36.02 -30.71 15.56
CA LEU A 4 35.80 -29.92 14.35
C LEU A 4 34.70 -28.88 14.63
N TYR A 5 35.07 -27.59 14.70
CA TYR A 5 34.13 -26.52 14.67
C TYR A 5 33.61 -26.35 13.23
N PHE A 6 32.38 -26.74 12.98
CA PHE A 6 31.66 -26.36 11.78
C PHE A 6 31.26 -24.88 11.89
N THR A 7 31.99 -24.02 11.24
CA THR A 7 31.48 -22.67 10.93
C THR A 7 30.48 -22.79 9.75
N GLY A 8 29.26 -23.11 10.10
CA GLY A 8 28.17 -23.12 9.12
C GLY A 8 27.73 -21.69 8.80
N ASP A 9 27.95 -21.26 7.56
CA ASP A 9 27.29 -20.06 7.01
C ASP A 9 25.78 -20.29 7.01
N TYR A 10 25.08 -19.57 7.86
CA TYR A 10 23.64 -19.68 8.03
C TYR A 10 22.92 -18.74 7.05
N ARG A 11 22.06 -19.32 6.18
CA ARG A 11 21.41 -18.57 5.09
C ARG A 11 19.89 -18.70 5.18
N VAL A 12 19.20 -17.59 5.32
CA VAL A 12 17.76 -17.48 5.05
C VAL A 12 17.62 -16.94 3.63
N ILE A 13 16.98 -17.71 2.73
CA ILE A 13 16.75 -17.28 1.35
C ILE A 13 15.29 -16.85 1.26
N VAL A 14 15.05 -15.57 1.06
CA VAL A 14 13.74 -15.04 0.67
C VAL A 14 13.66 -15.13 -0.86
N GLN A 15 12.85 -16.04 -1.36
CA GLN A 15 12.72 -16.28 -2.81
C GLN A 15 11.53 -15.51 -3.37
N THR A 16 11.78 -14.72 -4.41
CA THR A 16 10.75 -14.03 -5.19
C THR A 16 10.81 -14.50 -6.64
N ARG A 17 9.69 -14.95 -7.19
CA ARG A 17 9.59 -15.41 -8.58
C ARG A 17 8.91 -14.31 -9.39
N ILE A 18 9.58 -13.87 -10.45
CA ILE A 18 9.01 -12.99 -11.48
C ILE A 18 8.82 -13.83 -12.74
N ASP A 19 7.59 -13.93 -13.23
CA ASP A 19 7.34 -14.42 -14.58
C ASP A 19 7.55 -13.25 -15.54
N THR A 20 8.75 -13.15 -16.12
CA THR A 20 9.10 -12.14 -17.13
C THR A 20 8.56 -12.54 -18.49
N VAL A 21 7.64 -11.75 -19.03
CA VAL A 21 7.36 -11.69 -20.46
C VAL A 21 8.41 -10.77 -21.12
N PRO A 22 9.16 -11.19 -22.15
CA PRO A 22 10.17 -10.34 -22.76
C PRO A 22 9.51 -9.29 -23.67
N HIS A 23 9.82 -8.01 -23.44
CA HIS A 23 9.61 -6.95 -24.41
C HIS A 23 10.94 -6.46 -24.95
N ASP A 24 11.08 -6.59 -26.28
CA ASP A 24 12.17 -6.10 -27.11
C ASP A 24 12.24 -4.57 -27.16
N GLY A 25 13.46 -4.10 -27.05
CA GLY A 25 14.08 -3.05 -27.80
C GLY A 25 13.57 -1.61 -27.73
N ALA A 26 14.30 -0.70 -27.07
CA ALA A 26 14.44 0.68 -27.54
C ALA A 26 15.74 1.35 -27.02
N ARG A 27 16.35 2.04 -27.94
CA ARG A 27 17.68 2.64 -28.00
C ARG A 27 17.93 3.79 -27.03
N THR A 28 19.12 3.79 -26.48
CA THR A 28 19.75 4.86 -25.68
C THR A 28 20.02 6.11 -26.54
N LEU A 29 19.61 7.29 -26.07
CA LEU A 29 20.14 8.59 -26.51
C LEU A 29 20.67 9.35 -25.30
N ILE A 30 21.97 9.56 -25.29
CA ILE A 30 22.71 10.34 -24.28
C ILE A 30 22.66 11.80 -24.71
N PHE A 31 22.11 12.69 -23.87
CA PHE A 31 22.25 14.13 -24.03
C PHE A 31 23.10 14.71 -22.89
N ARG A 32 24.29 15.20 -23.24
CA ARG A 32 25.18 15.98 -22.35
C ARG A 32 24.74 17.45 -22.36
N TRP A 33 24.47 18.02 -21.19
CA TRP A 33 24.35 19.46 -21.00
C TRP A 33 25.50 20.01 -20.17
N LEU A 34 26.20 20.98 -20.74
CA LEU A 34 27.23 21.82 -20.09
C LEU A 34 26.51 22.95 -19.34
N VAL A 35 26.80 23.12 -18.04
CA VAL A 35 26.31 24.24 -17.23
C VAL A 35 27.45 25.21 -17.02
N THR A 36 27.29 26.41 -17.56
CA THR A 36 28.19 27.56 -17.36
C THR A 36 27.73 28.35 -16.10
N PHE A 37 28.62 28.56 -15.16
CA PHE A 37 28.41 29.39 -13.98
C PHE A 37 28.63 30.88 -14.33
N ALA A 38 27.60 31.70 -14.07
CA ALA A 38 27.76 33.15 -13.97
C ALA A 38 27.46 33.59 -12.53
N VAL A 39 28.49 34.13 -11.87
CA VAL A 39 28.35 34.74 -10.54
C VAL A 39 27.91 36.17 -10.72
N MET A 40 26.76 36.55 -10.17
CA MET A 40 26.29 37.94 -10.08
C MET A 40 25.95 38.27 -8.64
N THR A 41 26.78 39.09 -8.02
CA THR A 41 26.56 39.66 -6.68
C THR A 41 25.52 40.77 -6.75
N CYS A 42 24.44 40.67 -6.00
CA CYS A 42 23.54 41.81 -5.78
C CYS A 42 23.06 41.83 -4.33
N GLY A 43 23.03 43.05 -3.80
CA GLY A 43 22.94 43.44 -2.40
C GLY A 43 21.73 42.97 -1.64
N ILE A 44 21.95 42.84 -0.34
CA ILE A 44 21.04 42.34 0.67
C ILE A 44 20.06 43.47 1.07
N ASN A 45 18.79 43.28 0.80
CA ASN A 45 17.71 44.04 1.43
C ASN A 45 16.89 43.09 2.29
N SER A 46 17.13 43.11 3.61
CA SER A 46 16.46 42.24 4.59
C SER A 46 15.05 42.77 4.86
N GLN A 47 14.06 42.30 4.09
CA GLN A 47 12.67 42.32 4.52
C GLN A 47 12.35 40.92 5.07
N ALA A 48 12.02 40.85 6.35
CA ALA A 48 11.53 39.64 6.99
C ALA A 48 10.16 39.29 6.39
N LEU A 49 10.16 38.46 5.34
CA LEU A 49 8.94 37.75 4.91
C LEU A 49 8.63 36.72 5.99
N SER A 50 7.47 36.89 6.65
CA SER A 50 6.88 35.80 7.45
C SER A 50 6.73 34.59 6.55
N ALA A 51 7.46 33.51 6.87
CA ALA A 51 7.35 32.26 6.17
C ALA A 51 5.88 31.77 6.29
N PRO A 52 5.22 31.33 5.20
CA PRO A 52 3.95 30.67 5.31
C PRO A 52 4.11 29.44 6.23
N SER A 53 3.22 29.27 7.19
CA SER A 53 3.21 28.10 8.06
C SER A 53 3.18 26.85 7.18
N GLU A 54 4.24 26.06 7.22
CA GLU A 54 4.28 24.77 6.52
C GLU A 54 3.17 23.88 7.08
N THR A 55 2.11 23.71 6.31
CA THR A 55 1.10 22.70 6.60
C THR A 55 1.77 21.34 6.71
N SER A 56 1.50 20.63 7.81
CA SER A 56 2.00 19.28 8.05
C SER A 56 1.80 18.40 6.81
N PRO A 57 2.76 17.52 6.47
CA PRO A 57 2.62 16.58 5.34
C PRO A 57 1.30 15.77 5.40
N ALA A 58 0.72 15.59 6.59
CA ALA A 58 -0.57 14.94 6.81
C ALA A 58 -1.78 15.74 6.31
N GLU A 59 -1.68 17.05 6.14
CA GLU A 59 -2.79 17.94 5.77
C GLU A 59 -2.82 18.33 4.29
N ARG A 60 -1.78 17.99 3.53
CA ARG A 60 -1.72 18.33 2.10
C ARG A 60 -2.64 17.41 1.31
N PRO A 61 -3.62 17.95 0.54
CA PRO A 61 -4.45 17.17 -0.37
C PRO A 61 -3.59 16.34 -1.32
N LEU A 62 -4.02 15.12 -1.62
CA LEU A 62 -3.37 14.32 -2.64
C LEU A 62 -3.61 14.98 -4.00
N SER A 63 -2.55 15.32 -4.72
CA SER A 63 -2.63 16.06 -6.00
C SER A 63 -3.08 15.18 -7.17
N ARG A 64 -3.56 13.97 -6.92
CA ARG A 64 -4.02 13.02 -7.93
C ARG A 64 -5.46 12.58 -7.70
N GLU A 65 -6.10 12.15 -8.76
CA GLU A 65 -7.38 11.45 -8.69
C GLU A 65 -7.23 10.10 -7.95
N ILE A 66 -8.22 9.77 -7.12
CA ILE A 66 -8.28 8.51 -6.37
C ILE A 66 -9.28 7.59 -7.05
N PHE A 67 -8.81 6.42 -7.46
CA PHE A 67 -9.61 5.41 -8.13
C PHE A 67 -10.10 4.34 -7.16
N PHE A 68 -11.38 3.99 -7.23
CA PHE A 68 -11.97 3.02 -6.31
C PHE A 68 -11.25 1.66 -6.35
N GLY A 69 -11.06 1.11 -7.56
CA GLY A 69 -10.48 -0.24 -7.74
C GLY A 69 -9.02 -0.35 -7.31
N THR A 70 -8.21 0.67 -7.61
CA THR A 70 -6.75 0.59 -7.40
C THR A 70 -6.25 1.32 -6.15
N ASP A 71 -7.11 2.13 -5.50
CA ASP A 71 -6.75 2.84 -4.28
C ASP A 71 -7.60 2.43 -3.07
N VAL A 72 -8.94 2.40 -3.22
CA VAL A 72 -9.85 2.16 -2.09
C VAL A 72 -9.95 0.66 -1.78
N VAL A 73 -10.18 -0.18 -2.79
CA VAL A 73 -10.32 -1.63 -2.59
C VAL A 73 -9.09 -2.26 -1.93
N PRO A 74 -7.83 -1.96 -2.34
CA PRO A 74 -6.65 -2.49 -1.68
C PRO A 74 -6.57 -2.10 -0.19
N ILE A 75 -6.95 -0.87 0.17
CA ILE A 75 -7.00 -0.44 1.57
C ILE A 75 -8.03 -1.26 2.35
N LEU A 76 -9.26 -1.43 1.82
CA LEU A 76 -10.28 -2.26 2.46
C LEU A 76 -9.80 -3.71 2.66
N THR A 77 -9.03 -4.23 1.70
CA THR A 77 -8.43 -5.57 1.78
C THR A 77 -7.33 -5.63 2.83
N LYS A 78 -6.42 -4.65 2.84
CA LYS A 78 -5.33 -4.55 3.83
C LYS A 78 -5.86 -4.48 5.25
N LEU A 79 -6.90 -3.68 5.46
CA LEU A 79 -7.55 -3.52 6.77
C LEU A 79 -8.45 -4.72 7.16
N GLY A 80 -8.60 -5.71 6.27
CA GLY A 80 -9.42 -6.90 6.49
C GLY A 80 -10.93 -6.64 6.44
N CYS A 81 -11.36 -5.46 5.96
CA CYS A 81 -12.78 -5.10 5.91
C CYS A 81 -13.60 -6.05 5.03
N ASN A 82 -13.04 -6.46 3.89
CA ASN A 82 -13.64 -7.39 2.92
C ASN A 82 -13.19 -8.85 3.13
N GLY A 83 -12.58 -9.16 4.27
CA GLY A 83 -12.26 -10.55 4.65
C GLY A 83 -13.50 -11.34 5.11
N GLY A 84 -13.41 -12.68 5.05
CA GLY A 84 -14.51 -13.60 5.37
C GLY A 84 -15.02 -13.50 6.82
N GLY A 85 -14.24 -12.99 7.75
CA GLY A 85 -14.66 -12.72 9.14
C GLY A 85 -15.39 -11.39 9.33
N CYS A 86 -15.33 -10.51 8.33
CA CYS A 86 -15.93 -9.16 8.35
C CYS A 86 -17.03 -9.02 7.30
N HIS A 87 -16.92 -8.02 6.42
CA HIS A 87 -17.96 -7.73 5.42
C HIS A 87 -17.88 -8.62 4.17
N GLY A 88 -16.77 -9.37 3.97
CA GLY A 88 -16.58 -10.27 2.83
C GLY A 88 -17.29 -11.64 2.96
N LYS A 89 -17.95 -11.93 4.08
CA LYS A 89 -18.75 -13.16 4.21
C LYS A 89 -20.06 -13.06 3.41
N ALA A 90 -20.62 -14.20 3.06
CA ALA A 90 -21.81 -14.30 2.17
C ALA A 90 -22.99 -13.41 2.62
N THR A 91 -23.20 -13.25 3.92
CA THR A 91 -24.28 -12.44 4.51
C THR A 91 -23.86 -11.00 4.84
N GLY A 92 -22.57 -10.65 4.69
CA GLY A 92 -22.03 -9.39 5.20
C GLY A 92 -22.18 -9.24 6.71
N GLN A 93 -22.11 -8.03 7.22
CA GLN A 93 -22.35 -7.66 8.63
C GLN A 93 -23.29 -6.47 8.71
N ASN A 94 -24.40 -6.61 9.45
CA ASN A 94 -25.37 -5.53 9.70
C ASN A 94 -25.85 -4.81 8.42
N GLY A 95 -26.15 -5.59 7.36
CA GLY A 95 -26.59 -5.07 6.07
C GLY A 95 -25.49 -4.42 5.22
N PHE A 96 -24.22 -4.54 5.58
CA PHE A 96 -23.11 -4.13 4.76
C PHE A 96 -22.30 -5.35 4.32
N LYS A 97 -22.24 -5.58 3.02
CA LYS A 97 -21.53 -6.68 2.39
C LYS A 97 -20.53 -6.13 1.38
N LEU A 98 -19.36 -6.75 1.33
CA LEU A 98 -18.33 -6.55 0.32
C LEU A 98 -18.02 -7.89 -0.35
N SER A 99 -17.50 -7.86 -1.56
CA SER A 99 -16.95 -9.05 -2.19
C SER A 99 -15.68 -9.51 -1.44
N LEU A 100 -15.45 -10.82 -1.41
CA LEU A 100 -14.27 -11.36 -0.71
C LEU A 100 -12.99 -10.84 -1.38
N PHE A 101 -12.16 -10.17 -0.58
CA PHE A 101 -10.91 -9.55 -1.03
C PHE A 101 -11.03 -8.53 -2.17
N GLY A 102 -12.22 -7.96 -2.40
CA GLY A 102 -12.44 -6.94 -3.41
C GLY A 102 -12.52 -7.49 -4.83
N PHE A 103 -12.93 -8.76 -4.99
CA PHE A 103 -13.01 -9.43 -6.29
C PHE A 103 -14.02 -8.80 -7.26
N GLU A 104 -15.07 -8.14 -6.74
CA GLU A 104 -16.10 -7.46 -7.53
C GLU A 104 -16.18 -5.96 -7.19
N PRO A 105 -15.23 -5.12 -7.63
CA PRO A 105 -15.17 -3.71 -7.23
C PRO A 105 -16.44 -2.91 -7.54
N THR A 106 -17.15 -3.23 -8.62
CA THR A 106 -18.41 -2.55 -8.97
C THR A 106 -19.51 -2.83 -7.94
N THR A 107 -19.66 -4.08 -7.54
CA THR A 107 -20.62 -4.50 -6.50
C THR A 107 -20.23 -3.90 -5.14
N ASP A 108 -18.93 -3.87 -4.82
CA ASP A 108 -18.42 -3.27 -3.59
C ASP A 108 -18.70 -1.76 -3.54
N TYR A 109 -18.52 -1.07 -4.67
CA TYR A 109 -18.85 0.34 -4.79
C TYR A 109 -20.35 0.58 -4.54
N GLU A 110 -21.22 -0.21 -5.16
CA GLU A 110 -22.67 -0.08 -4.99
C GLU A 110 -23.08 -0.28 -3.53
N SER A 111 -22.56 -1.34 -2.91
CA SER A 111 -22.80 -1.62 -1.50
C SER A 111 -22.31 -0.50 -0.59
N LEU A 112 -21.12 0.05 -0.84
CA LEU A 112 -20.53 1.09 0.00
C LEU A 112 -21.21 2.45 -0.19
N VAL A 113 -21.52 2.82 -1.45
CA VAL A 113 -21.90 4.20 -1.81
C VAL A 113 -23.41 4.37 -1.95
N LYS A 114 -24.12 3.37 -2.53
CA LYS A 114 -25.53 3.53 -2.92
C LYS A 114 -26.51 2.86 -1.96
N GLU A 115 -26.15 1.69 -1.42
CA GLU A 115 -27.06 0.98 -0.50
C GLU A 115 -27.32 1.76 0.79
N ASP A 116 -28.40 1.41 1.50
CA ASP A 116 -28.82 2.05 2.73
C ASP A 116 -28.95 3.59 2.59
N ARG A 117 -29.38 4.07 1.42
CA ARG A 117 -29.54 5.49 1.09
C ARG A 117 -28.23 6.29 1.14
N GLY A 118 -27.09 5.64 0.86
CA GLY A 118 -25.78 6.27 0.84
C GLY A 118 -25.25 6.76 2.20
N ARG A 119 -25.83 6.29 3.32
CA ARG A 119 -25.49 6.78 4.67
C ARG A 119 -24.05 6.51 5.10
N ARG A 120 -23.33 5.66 4.38
CA ARG A 120 -21.96 5.25 4.76
C ARG A 120 -20.93 6.32 4.46
N LEU A 121 -21.21 7.21 3.49
CA LEU A 121 -20.32 8.28 3.06
C LEU A 121 -20.97 9.64 3.18
N PHE A 122 -20.17 10.66 3.51
CA PHE A 122 -20.63 12.03 3.61
C PHE A 122 -19.63 12.99 2.92
N PRO A 123 -19.71 13.17 1.60
CA PRO A 123 -18.75 13.96 0.83
C PRO A 123 -18.62 15.42 1.29
N ALA A 124 -19.70 16.03 1.79
CA ALA A 124 -19.68 17.41 2.29
C ALA A 124 -18.82 17.59 3.56
N ALA A 125 -18.63 16.50 4.34
CA ALA A 125 -17.74 16.46 5.50
C ALA A 125 -17.14 15.04 5.60
N PRO A 126 -16.11 14.72 4.82
CA PRO A 126 -15.57 13.35 4.68
C PRO A 126 -15.25 12.68 6.01
N ASP A 127 -14.67 13.40 6.96
CA ASP A 127 -14.33 12.90 8.30
C ASP A 127 -15.56 12.46 9.13
N ARG A 128 -16.76 12.88 8.71
CA ARG A 128 -18.03 12.46 9.29
C ARG A 128 -18.63 11.23 8.61
N SER A 129 -17.98 10.68 7.62
CA SER A 129 -18.41 9.44 6.95
C SER A 129 -18.43 8.27 7.92
N LEU A 130 -19.53 7.52 7.94
CA LEU A 130 -19.68 6.34 8.79
C LEU A 130 -18.55 5.30 8.54
N LEU A 131 -18.09 5.18 7.30
CA LEU A 131 -16.94 4.36 6.94
C LEU A 131 -15.72 4.71 7.79
N LEU A 132 -15.34 5.99 7.83
CA LEU A 132 -14.16 6.46 8.58
C LEU A 132 -14.37 6.38 10.08
N LEU A 133 -15.53 6.86 10.59
CA LEU A 133 -15.84 6.84 12.02
C LEU A 133 -15.83 5.43 12.61
N LYS A 134 -16.32 4.43 11.87
CA LYS A 134 -16.31 3.03 12.32
C LYS A 134 -14.92 2.41 12.20
N ALA A 135 -14.22 2.64 11.10
CA ALA A 135 -12.89 2.09 10.90
C ALA A 135 -11.87 2.63 11.93
N THR A 136 -12.01 3.90 12.37
CA THR A 136 -11.17 4.52 13.39
C THR A 136 -11.65 4.25 14.84
N SER A 137 -12.77 3.56 15.03
CA SER A 137 -13.44 3.34 16.32
C SER A 137 -13.93 4.62 17.01
N GLU A 138 -14.13 5.72 16.28
CA GLU A 138 -14.85 6.90 16.80
C GLU A 138 -16.35 6.64 16.95
N MET A 139 -16.86 5.62 16.27
CA MET A 139 -18.15 5.00 16.52
C MET A 139 -17.97 3.51 16.82
N PRO A 140 -18.85 2.92 17.67
CA PRO A 140 -18.78 1.50 17.99
C PRO A 140 -18.75 0.64 16.73
N HIS A 141 -17.76 -0.26 16.64
CA HIS A 141 -17.53 -1.16 15.51
C HIS A 141 -17.12 -2.55 16.00
N GLY A 142 -17.90 -3.58 15.64
CA GLY A 142 -17.62 -4.97 16.04
C GLY A 142 -16.29 -5.52 15.53
N GLY A 143 -15.77 -4.96 14.43
CA GLY A 143 -14.44 -5.28 13.90
C GLY A 143 -13.27 -4.61 14.66
N GLY A 144 -13.54 -3.76 15.64
CA GLY A 144 -12.52 -2.95 16.33
C GLY A 144 -11.96 -1.82 15.49
N ARG A 145 -10.88 -1.21 15.99
CA ARG A 145 -10.12 -0.20 15.25
C ARG A 145 -9.29 -0.86 14.16
N ARG A 146 -9.48 -0.43 12.93
CA ARG A 146 -8.79 -0.94 11.75
C ARG A 146 -7.94 0.11 11.05
N LEU A 147 -8.25 1.39 11.26
CA LEU A 147 -7.66 2.52 10.55
C LEU A 147 -7.11 3.55 11.53
N ASP A 148 -5.90 4.02 11.28
CA ASP A 148 -5.32 5.13 12.01
C ASP A 148 -5.53 6.44 11.25
N LYS A 149 -5.99 7.49 11.94
CA LYS A 149 -6.20 8.83 11.34
C LYS A 149 -4.94 9.48 10.79
N SER A 150 -3.79 9.14 11.32
CA SER A 150 -2.50 9.65 10.84
C SER A 150 -1.96 8.89 9.64
N SER A 151 -2.60 7.77 9.26
CA SER A 151 -2.12 6.91 8.17
C SER A 151 -2.34 7.51 6.78
N VAL A 152 -1.55 7.06 5.83
CA VAL A 152 -1.74 7.36 4.40
C VAL A 152 -3.09 6.81 3.92
N ASP A 153 -3.50 5.65 4.41
CA ASP A 153 -4.75 4.98 4.04
C ASP A 153 -5.96 5.81 4.44
N TYR A 154 -5.94 6.42 5.64
CA TYR A 154 -7.00 7.35 6.05
C TYR A 154 -7.10 8.54 5.10
N ARG A 155 -5.95 9.13 4.72
CA ARG A 155 -5.93 10.27 3.79
C ARG A 155 -6.46 9.90 2.41
N ILE A 156 -6.12 8.72 1.90
CA ILE A 156 -6.61 8.24 0.60
C ILE A 156 -8.13 8.05 0.64
N LEU A 157 -8.65 7.36 1.65
CA LEU A 157 -10.11 7.15 1.82
C LEU A 157 -10.85 8.47 1.98
N ARG A 158 -10.33 9.36 2.82
CA ARG A 158 -10.89 10.69 3.05
C ARG A 158 -10.93 11.53 1.78
N GLU A 159 -9.83 11.53 1.03
CA GLU A 159 -9.70 12.28 -0.22
C GLU A 159 -10.62 11.74 -1.31
N TRP A 160 -10.73 10.41 -1.45
CA TRP A 160 -11.69 9.80 -2.37
C TRP A 160 -13.14 10.24 -2.05
N ILE A 161 -13.49 10.29 -0.77
CA ILE A 161 -14.82 10.77 -0.34
C ILE A 161 -14.97 12.26 -0.68
N ALA A 162 -13.95 13.09 -0.42
CA ALA A 162 -13.95 14.52 -0.72
C ALA A 162 -14.07 14.81 -2.22
N GLN A 163 -13.49 13.94 -3.08
CA GLN A 163 -13.61 14.00 -4.53
C GLN A 163 -14.98 13.52 -5.06
N GLY A 164 -15.94 13.24 -4.16
CA GLY A 164 -17.31 12.84 -4.52
C GLY A 164 -17.51 11.34 -4.68
N SER A 165 -16.57 10.51 -4.16
CA SER A 165 -16.68 9.04 -4.19
C SER A 165 -16.93 8.50 -5.60
N ARG A 166 -16.07 8.87 -6.55
CA ARG A 166 -16.19 8.52 -7.96
C ARG A 166 -16.34 7.00 -8.15
N PRO A 167 -17.33 6.54 -8.96
CA PRO A 167 -17.51 5.12 -9.26
C PRO A 167 -16.34 4.57 -10.10
N PRO A 168 -16.08 3.25 -10.04
CA PRO A 168 -15.15 2.61 -10.95
C PRO A 168 -15.65 2.72 -12.40
N HIS A 169 -14.72 2.92 -13.32
CA HIS A 169 -15.01 3.04 -14.76
C HIS A 169 -14.03 2.16 -15.55
N MET A 170 -14.45 1.68 -16.72
CA MET A 170 -13.62 0.80 -17.55
C MET A 170 -12.33 1.47 -18.07
N SER A 171 -12.31 2.81 -18.14
CA SER A 171 -11.12 3.58 -18.51
C SER A 171 -10.17 3.88 -17.34
N ASP A 172 -10.52 3.48 -16.13
CA ASP A 172 -9.65 3.70 -14.98
C ASP A 172 -8.36 2.89 -15.12
N PRO A 173 -7.23 3.40 -14.60
CA PRO A 173 -6.02 2.62 -14.52
C PRO A 173 -6.26 1.31 -13.78
N HIS A 174 -5.89 0.18 -14.39
CA HIS A 174 -5.93 -1.13 -13.75
C HIS A 174 -4.51 -1.62 -13.46
N LEU A 175 -4.40 -2.48 -12.45
CA LEU A 175 -3.13 -3.04 -12.02
C LEU A 175 -2.64 -4.05 -13.05
N LEU A 176 -1.41 -3.88 -13.55
CA LEU A 176 -0.78 -4.82 -14.48
C LEU A 176 0.07 -5.84 -13.74
N ARG A 177 0.92 -5.39 -12.82
CA ARG A 177 1.83 -6.23 -12.04
C ARG A 177 2.32 -5.50 -10.80
N ILE A 178 2.88 -6.27 -9.87
CA ILE A 178 3.66 -5.75 -8.75
C ILE A 178 5.09 -6.32 -8.81
N GLU A 179 6.03 -5.56 -8.27
CA GLU A 179 7.41 -5.99 -8.05
C GLU A 179 7.74 -5.87 -6.57
N LEU A 180 8.24 -6.97 -6.00
CA LEU A 180 8.70 -7.05 -4.62
C LEU A 180 10.21 -6.90 -4.58
N SER A 181 10.75 -6.05 -3.72
CA SER A 181 12.20 -5.86 -3.53
C SER A 181 12.58 -5.74 -2.04
N PRO A 182 13.78 -6.18 -1.64
CA PRO A 182 14.77 -6.88 -2.45
C PRO A 182 14.32 -8.32 -2.77
N HIS A 183 14.84 -8.86 -3.91
CA HIS A 183 14.65 -10.26 -4.28
C HIS A 183 15.66 -11.13 -3.53
N ASN A 184 15.35 -12.40 -3.33
CA ASN A 184 16.24 -13.46 -2.87
C ASN A 184 17.38 -12.99 -1.96
N GLN A 185 17.11 -12.84 -0.67
CA GLN A 185 18.09 -12.39 0.30
C GLN A 185 18.56 -13.54 1.17
N ILE A 186 19.83 -13.47 1.55
CA ILE A 186 20.39 -14.32 2.60
C ILE A 186 20.55 -13.43 3.82
N LEU A 187 19.73 -13.68 4.83
CA LEU A 187 19.72 -12.90 6.05
C LEU A 187 20.34 -13.68 7.22
N PRO A 188 21.20 -13.05 8.01
CA PRO A 188 21.65 -13.62 9.29
C PRO A 188 20.46 -13.82 10.25
N PRO A 189 20.60 -14.71 11.26
CA PRO A 189 19.64 -14.77 12.37
C PRO A 189 19.51 -13.44 13.09
N GLU A 190 18.31 -13.17 13.65
CA GLU A 190 18.01 -12.00 14.48
C GLU A 190 18.27 -10.66 13.79
N THR A 191 18.03 -10.61 12.47
CA THR A 191 18.13 -9.39 11.66
C THR A 191 16.79 -9.03 11.06
N SER A 192 16.70 -7.80 10.53
CA SER A 192 15.48 -7.32 9.86
C SER A 192 15.78 -6.78 8.48
N GLN A 193 14.85 -6.99 7.56
CA GLN A 193 14.90 -6.51 6.18
C GLN A 193 13.57 -5.89 5.79
N GLN A 194 13.56 -4.62 5.38
CA GLN A 194 12.38 -3.97 4.84
C GLN A 194 12.14 -4.42 3.40
N LEU A 195 10.94 -4.91 3.13
CA LEU A 195 10.44 -5.15 1.79
C LEU A 195 9.76 -3.89 1.23
N LYS A 196 9.82 -3.72 -0.09
CA LYS A 196 9.10 -2.70 -0.85
C LYS A 196 8.31 -3.34 -1.96
N VAL A 197 7.11 -2.83 -2.22
CA VAL A 197 6.26 -3.29 -3.32
C VAL A 197 5.96 -2.12 -4.24
N GLN A 198 6.39 -2.25 -5.49
CA GLN A 198 6.11 -1.30 -6.56
C GLN A 198 4.99 -1.85 -7.43
N ALA A 199 3.89 -1.10 -7.58
CA ALA A 199 2.80 -1.42 -8.50
C ALA A 199 2.95 -0.67 -9.82
N PHE A 200 2.56 -1.32 -10.92
CA PHE A 200 2.58 -0.77 -12.28
C PHE A 200 1.18 -0.84 -12.88
N PHE A 201 0.73 0.25 -13.47
CA PHE A 201 -0.64 0.42 -13.95
C PHE A 201 -0.72 0.58 -15.47
N SER A 202 -1.92 0.36 -16.02
CA SER A 202 -2.18 0.39 -17.48
C SER A 202 -2.00 1.75 -18.14
N ASP A 203 -2.02 2.83 -17.36
CA ASP A 203 -1.75 4.20 -17.81
C ASP A 203 -0.25 4.54 -17.86
N GLY A 204 0.62 3.54 -17.63
CA GLY A 204 2.08 3.70 -17.57
C GLY A 204 2.58 4.25 -16.23
N SER A 205 1.72 4.59 -15.29
CA SER A 205 2.12 5.05 -13.96
C SER A 205 2.65 3.89 -13.10
N SER A 206 3.49 4.23 -12.13
CA SER A 206 3.93 3.30 -11.09
C SER A 206 4.02 4.00 -9.75
N ARG A 207 3.82 3.25 -8.66
CA ARG A 207 3.90 3.79 -7.30
C ARG A 207 4.26 2.74 -6.27
N ASP A 208 4.86 3.18 -5.17
CA ASP A 208 5.08 2.37 -3.98
C ASP A 208 3.72 2.10 -3.31
N VAL A 209 3.39 0.81 -3.16
CA VAL A 209 2.15 0.33 -2.54
C VAL A 209 2.43 -0.55 -1.32
N THR A 210 3.64 -0.48 -0.77
CA THR A 210 4.08 -1.29 0.37
C THR A 210 3.09 -1.23 1.52
N GLN A 211 2.61 -0.03 1.86
CA GLN A 211 1.67 0.17 2.97
C GLN A 211 0.28 -0.44 2.72
N GLN A 212 -0.15 -0.58 1.46
CA GLN A 212 -1.44 -1.18 1.07
C GLN A 212 -1.32 -2.67 0.74
N THR A 213 -0.10 -3.22 0.78
CA THR A 213 0.17 -4.63 0.48
C THR A 213 -0.08 -5.51 1.70
N VAL A 214 -0.73 -6.65 1.48
CA VAL A 214 -0.86 -7.72 2.47
C VAL A 214 0.35 -8.62 2.36
N PHE A 215 1.08 -8.79 3.47
CA PHE A 215 2.25 -9.67 3.55
C PHE A 215 1.93 -10.92 4.35
N GLU A 216 2.49 -12.06 3.95
CA GLU A 216 2.37 -13.32 4.65
C GLU A 216 3.66 -14.14 4.50
N SER A 217 4.16 -14.69 5.59
CA SER A 217 5.29 -15.62 5.59
C SER A 217 4.78 -17.05 5.69
N ASN A 218 5.32 -17.97 4.87
CA ASN A 218 4.98 -19.39 4.96
C ASN A 218 5.57 -20.07 6.19
N GLU A 219 6.62 -19.49 6.80
CA GLU A 219 7.28 -20.00 8.01
C GLU A 219 7.61 -18.87 9.00
N PRO A 220 6.60 -18.30 9.69
CA PRO A 220 6.80 -17.16 10.60
C PRO A 220 7.76 -17.45 11.76
N GLY A 221 7.92 -18.75 12.11
CA GLY A 221 8.86 -19.18 13.15
C GLY A 221 10.34 -19.11 12.73
N ILE A 222 10.63 -18.94 11.44
CA ILE A 222 11.97 -18.72 10.88
C ILE A 222 12.14 -17.26 10.52
N ALA A 223 11.20 -16.69 9.75
CA ALA A 223 11.17 -15.27 9.40
C ALA A 223 9.71 -14.78 9.40
N ALA A 224 9.36 -13.92 10.34
CA ALA A 224 8.07 -13.25 10.39
C ALA A 224 8.09 -12.01 9.52
N VAL A 225 6.93 -11.61 9.01
CA VAL A 225 6.74 -10.34 8.31
C VAL A 225 5.60 -9.58 8.98
N ASP A 226 5.78 -8.29 9.19
CA ASP A 226 4.75 -7.41 9.75
C ASP A 226 3.86 -6.76 8.66
N GLU A 227 2.87 -6.02 9.10
CA GLU A 227 1.94 -5.32 8.21
C GLU A 227 2.61 -4.23 7.35
N ALA A 228 3.77 -3.72 7.76
CA ALA A 228 4.56 -2.73 7.02
C ALA A 228 5.56 -3.37 6.03
N GLY A 229 5.63 -4.71 6.00
CA GLY A 229 6.57 -5.45 5.15
C GLY A 229 7.98 -5.55 5.75
N LEU A 230 8.13 -5.37 7.07
CA LEU A 230 9.40 -5.60 7.75
C LEU A 230 9.51 -7.11 8.06
N VAL A 231 10.44 -7.78 7.38
CA VAL A 231 10.80 -9.17 7.67
C VAL A 231 11.78 -9.18 8.85
N THR A 232 11.52 -10.02 9.83
CA THR A 232 12.42 -10.25 10.99
C THR A 232 12.72 -11.72 11.09
N THR A 233 14.01 -12.08 11.05
CA THR A 233 14.48 -13.46 11.19
C THR A 233 14.61 -13.84 12.65
N GLY A 234 14.21 -15.08 12.98
CA GLY A 234 14.45 -15.69 14.29
C GLY A 234 15.83 -16.35 14.38
N SER A 235 16.02 -17.17 15.42
CA SER A 235 17.26 -17.95 15.64
C SER A 235 17.34 -19.24 14.81
N LYS A 236 16.23 -19.65 14.17
CA LYS A 236 16.16 -20.88 13.37
C LYS A 236 16.64 -20.62 11.95
N HIS A 237 17.18 -21.68 11.32
CA HIS A 237 17.62 -21.65 9.93
C HIS A 237 16.60 -22.32 9.03
N GLY A 238 16.49 -21.84 7.80
CA GLY A 238 15.61 -22.44 6.81
C GLY A 238 15.42 -21.56 5.57
N LEU A 239 14.62 -22.08 4.66
CA LEU A 239 14.13 -21.37 3.48
C LEU A 239 12.72 -20.83 3.76
N VAL A 240 12.51 -19.55 3.54
CA VAL A 240 11.23 -18.90 3.77
C VAL A 240 10.81 -18.16 2.50
N ALA A 241 9.55 -18.29 2.14
CA ALA A 241 8.90 -17.47 1.14
C ALA A 241 8.00 -16.44 1.82
N VAL A 242 8.18 -15.16 1.47
CA VAL A 242 7.27 -14.10 1.88
C VAL A 242 6.40 -13.72 0.69
N MET A 243 5.10 -13.91 0.83
CA MET A 243 4.10 -13.52 -0.16
C MET A 243 3.70 -12.06 0.07
N ALA A 244 3.63 -11.29 -1.00
CA ALA A 244 3.08 -9.94 -1.05
C ALA A 244 1.87 -9.93 -1.98
N ARG A 245 0.71 -9.46 -1.51
CA ARG A 245 -0.51 -9.34 -2.31
C ARG A 245 -1.01 -7.90 -2.31
N PHE A 246 -1.17 -7.34 -3.51
CA PHE A 246 -1.81 -6.04 -3.73
C PHE A 246 -2.84 -6.18 -4.85
N GLY A 247 -4.10 -5.85 -4.53
CA GLY A 247 -5.22 -6.13 -5.44
C GLY A 247 -5.29 -7.62 -5.79
N GLU A 248 -5.33 -7.91 -7.08
CA GLU A 248 -5.37 -9.27 -7.64
C GLU A 248 -3.97 -9.86 -7.93
N GLN A 249 -2.90 -9.06 -7.78
CA GLN A 249 -1.52 -9.48 -8.05
C GLN A 249 -0.84 -10.02 -6.80
N ILE A 250 -0.03 -11.06 -7.00
CA ILE A 250 0.77 -11.70 -5.95
C ILE A 250 2.22 -11.77 -6.43
N ALA A 251 3.15 -11.45 -5.53
CA ALA A 251 4.59 -11.67 -5.69
C ALA A 251 5.14 -12.43 -4.47
N THR A 252 6.15 -13.27 -4.69
CA THR A 252 6.85 -14.01 -3.64
C THR A 252 8.36 -13.90 -3.81
#